data_88a589a16a1c1b583461164d407a9eae
#
_entry.id   88a589a16a1c1b583461164d407a9eae
#
_cell.length_a   1.000
_cell.length_b   1.000
_cell.length_c   1.000
_cell.angle_alpha   90.00
_cell.angle_beta   90.00
_cell.angle_gamma   90.00
#
_symmetry.space_group_name_H-M   'P 1'
#
loop_
_entity.id
_entity.type
_entity.pdbx_description
1 polymer ?
#
loop_
_entity_poly.entity_id
_entity_poly.type
_entity_poly.pdbx_seq_one_letter_code
_entity_poly.pdbx_strand_id
1 'polypeptide(L)' 'MARFYFNLEGKQNVDDPGGLSFENELQAFRAAQRLAKDLASAQPLLRGTTCVVVTRKDRGESYYVSV' A
#
# COMPACT_ATOMS: atom_id res chain seq x y z
N MET A 1 11.79 -4.82 13.93
CA MET A 1 11.07 -4.09 12.87
C MET A 1 10.84 -5.03 11.69
N ALA A 2 9.73 -4.85 11.01
CA ALA A 2 9.38 -5.68 9.87
C ALA A 2 9.31 -4.84 8.60
N ARG A 3 9.62 -5.46 7.45
CA ARG A 3 9.59 -4.79 6.16
C ARG A 3 8.26 -5.05 5.46
N PHE A 4 7.64 -3.97 5.00
CA PHE A 4 6.37 -4.02 4.29
C PHE A 4 6.55 -3.42 2.90
N TYR A 5 5.87 -4.02 1.93
CA TYR A 5 5.93 -3.58 0.53
C TYR A 5 4.58 -2.97 0.15
N PHE A 6 4.62 -1.84 -0.52
CA PHE A 6 3.42 -1.07 -0.87
C PHE A 6 3.28 -1.08 -2.39
N ASN A 7 2.48 -2.00 -2.89
CA ASN A 7 2.23 -2.14 -4.32
C ASN A 7 0.92 -1.46 -4.69
N LEU A 8 0.77 -1.09 -5.95
CA LEU A 8 -0.51 -0.66 -6.49
C LEU A 8 -1.06 -1.74 -7.39
N GLU A 9 -2.35 -2.04 -7.27
CA GLU A 9 -3.06 -3.00 -8.11
C GLU A 9 -4.39 -2.44 -8.55
N GLY A 10 -4.73 -2.66 -9.82
CA GLY A 10 -5.96 -2.21 -10.40
C GLY A 10 -5.74 -1.49 -11.72
N LYS A 11 -6.29 -0.29 -11.83
CA LYS A 11 -6.10 0.52 -13.03
C LYS A 11 -4.63 0.85 -13.28
N GLN A 12 -3.87 1.02 -12.21
CA GLN A 12 -2.42 1.22 -12.28
C GLN A 12 -1.76 0.15 -11.45
N ASN A 13 -0.73 -0.51 -12.00
CA ASN A 13 -0.02 -1.58 -11.31
C ASN A 13 1.44 -1.18 -11.15
N VAL A 14 1.90 -1.08 -9.91
CA VAL A 14 3.27 -0.69 -9.59
C VAL A 14 3.77 -1.59 -8.46
N ASP A 15 4.95 -2.16 -8.64
CA ASP A 15 5.59 -2.96 -7.61
C ASP A 15 6.58 -2.11 -6.82
N ASP A 16 6.58 -2.29 -5.51
CA ASP A 16 7.55 -1.65 -4.62
C ASP A 16 8.80 -2.52 -4.56
N PRO A 17 9.95 -2.05 -5.07
CA PRO A 17 11.14 -2.88 -5.15
C PRO A 17 11.86 -3.08 -3.81
N GLY A 18 11.73 -2.15 -2.87
CA GLY A 18 12.52 -2.14 -1.65
C GLY A 18 11.76 -2.25 -0.36
N GLY A 19 10.51 -1.81 -0.35
CA GLY A 19 9.71 -1.77 0.85
C GLY A 19 10.19 -0.73 1.86
N LEU A 20 9.49 -0.69 2.99
CA LEU A 20 9.81 0.18 4.11
C LEU A 20 9.70 -0.61 5.40
N SER A 21 10.55 -0.29 6.37
CA SER A 21 10.51 -0.94 7.68
C SER A 21 9.61 -0.15 8.64
N PHE A 22 8.78 -0.89 9.39
CA PHE A 22 7.91 -0.33 10.42
C PHE A 22 8.02 -1.16 11.68
N GLU A 23 7.72 -0.56 12.82
CA GLU A 23 7.75 -1.28 14.09
C GLU A 23 6.64 -2.32 14.19
N ASN A 24 5.49 -2.04 13.61
CA ASN A 24 4.35 -2.94 13.66
C ASN A 24 3.43 -2.73 12.46
N GLU A 25 2.43 -3.62 12.35
CA GLU A 25 1.49 -3.61 11.24
C GLU A 25 0.58 -2.38 11.22
N LEU A 26 0.24 -1.87 12.40
CA LEU A 26 -0.61 -0.67 12.48
C LEU A 26 0.05 0.54 11.84
N GLN A 27 1.35 0.71 12.09
CA GLN A 27 2.09 1.82 11.47
C GLN A 27 2.14 1.67 9.95
N ALA A 28 2.36 0.45 9.47
CA ALA A 28 2.37 0.18 8.03
C ALA A 28 0.99 0.45 7.42
N PHE A 29 -0.07 0.04 8.10
CA PHE A 29 -1.43 0.25 7.62
C PHE A 29 -1.78 1.74 7.55
N ARG A 30 -1.39 2.50 8.56
CA ARG A 30 -1.61 3.96 8.56
C ARG A 30 -0.86 4.64 7.42
N ALA A 31 0.36 4.18 7.13
CA ALA A 31 1.13 4.70 5.99
C ALA A 31 0.43 4.37 4.67
N ALA A 32 -0.15 3.18 4.54
CA ALA A 32 -0.89 2.79 3.36
C ALA A 32 -2.15 3.64 3.17
N GLN A 33 -2.86 3.95 4.26
CA GLN A 33 -4.04 4.80 4.20
C GLN A 33 -3.67 6.21 3.75
N ARG A 34 -2.57 6.74 4.24
CA ARG A 34 -2.08 8.06 3.82
C ARG A 34 -1.70 8.07 2.35
N LEU A 35 -1.00 7.03 1.90
CA LEU A 35 -0.62 6.89 0.50
C LEU A 35 -1.87 6.82 -0.40
N ALA A 36 -2.85 6.03 -0.01
CA ALA A 36 -4.10 5.92 -0.77
C ALA A 36 -4.82 7.28 -0.88
N LYS A 37 -4.85 8.02 0.21
CA LYS A 37 -5.47 9.35 0.24
C LYS A 37 -4.72 10.33 -0.66
N ASP A 38 -3.40 10.32 -0.61
CA ASP A 38 -2.57 11.20 -1.44
C ASP A 38 -2.75 10.86 -2.93
N LEU A 39 -2.80 9.58 -3.26
CA LEU A 39 -3.04 9.13 -4.63
C LEU A 39 -4.43 9.56 -5.12
N ALA A 40 -5.45 9.44 -4.27
CA ALA A 40 -6.80 9.85 -4.63
C ALA A 40 -6.87 11.35 -4.94
N SER A 41 -6.10 12.16 -4.24
CA SER A 41 -6.04 13.60 -4.46
C SER A 41 -5.24 13.95 -5.72
N ALA A 42 -4.09 13.29 -5.92
CA ALA A 42 -3.21 13.57 -7.04
C ALA A 42 -3.72 12.98 -8.35
N GLN A 43 -4.37 11.82 -8.27
CA GLN A 43 -4.87 11.09 -9.45
C GLN A 43 -6.29 10.58 -9.18
N PRO A 44 -7.30 11.45 -9.30
CA PRO A 44 -8.70 11.09 -8.96
C PRO A 44 -9.23 9.87 -9.72
N LEU A 45 -8.69 9.57 -10.91
CA LEU A 45 -9.12 8.42 -11.70
C LEU A 45 -8.79 7.09 -11.05
N LEU A 46 -7.86 7.08 -10.08
CA LEU A 46 -7.52 5.86 -9.34
C LEU A 46 -8.53 5.54 -8.25
N ARG A 47 -9.40 6.48 -7.89
CA ARG A 47 -10.40 6.28 -6.83
C ARG A 47 -11.39 5.20 -7.24
N GLY A 48 -11.53 4.19 -6.38
CA GLY A 48 -12.45 3.08 -6.62
C GLY A 48 -11.99 2.08 -7.67
N THR A 49 -10.83 2.30 -8.31
CA THR A 49 -10.32 1.43 -9.37
C THR A 49 -8.96 0.82 -9.03
N THR A 50 -8.35 1.26 -7.94
CA THR A 50 -6.99 0.87 -7.59
C THR A 50 -6.90 0.67 -6.08
N CYS A 51 -6.08 -0.29 -5.66
CA CYS A 51 -5.81 -0.53 -4.23
C CYS A 51 -4.32 -0.39 -3.96
N VAL A 52 -4.00 0.09 -2.76
CA VAL A 52 -2.66 -0.05 -2.20
C VAL A 52 -2.63 -1.41 -1.52
N VAL A 53 -1.73 -2.28 -1.96
CA VAL A 53 -1.57 -3.61 -1.40
C VAL A 53 -0.33 -3.61 -0.51
N VAL A 54 -0.54 -3.75 0.78
CA VAL A 54 0.54 -3.83 1.76
C VAL A 54 0.89 -5.29 1.96
N THR A 55 2.10 -5.68 1.62
CA THR A 55 2.53 -7.08 1.70
C THR A 55 3.65 -7.22 2.73
N ARG A 56 3.49 -8.19 3.61
CA ARG A 56 4.54 -8.63 4.52
C ARG A 56 4.98 -10.02 4.10
N LYS A 57 6.09 -10.09 3.35
CA LYS A 57 6.54 -11.32 2.69
C LYS A 57 6.95 -12.41 3.64
N ASP A 58 7.54 -12.06 4.77
CA ASP A 58 8.00 -13.04 5.76
C ASP A 58 6.87 -13.83 6.41
N ARG A 59 5.63 -13.32 6.33
CA ARG A 59 4.43 -14.00 6.83
C ARG A 59 3.44 -14.38 5.74
N GLY A 60 3.71 -14.00 4.50
CA GLY A 60 2.77 -14.23 3.41
C GLY A 60 1.45 -13.50 3.59
N GLU A 61 1.46 -12.35 4.26
CA GLU A 61 0.24 -11.59 4.54
C GLU A 61 0.14 -10.38 3.62
N SER A 62 -1.10 -10.05 3.22
CA SER A 62 -1.38 -8.87 2.42
C SER A 62 -2.64 -8.19 2.92
N TYR A 63 -2.62 -6.86 2.90
CA TYR A 63 -3.74 -6.02 3.29
C TYR A 63 -4.05 -5.08 2.13
N TYR A 64 -5.33 -4.83 1.89
CA TYR A 64 -5.78 -4.02 0.76
C TYR A 64 -6.41 -2.72 1.26
N VAL A 65 -5.93 -1.59 0.76
CA VAL A 65 -6.47 -0.27 1.08
C VAL A 65 -6.94 0.37 -0.23
N SER A 66 -8.24 0.63 -0.33
CA SER A 66 -8.81 1.25 -1.52
C SER A 66 -8.34 2.70 -1.67
N VAL A 67 -7.98 3.04 -2.88
CA VAL A 67 -7.61 4.44 -3.22
C VAL A 67 -8.84 5.33 -3.34
#